data_ede4855cddd3f23c0cf1a91d9e987b9f
#
_entry.id   ede4855cddd3f23c0cf1a91d9e987b9f
#
_cell.length_a   1.000
_cell.length_b   1.000
_cell.length_c   1.000
_cell.angle_alpha   90.00
_cell.angle_beta   90.00
_cell.angle_gamma   90.00
#
_symmetry.space_group_name_H-M   'P 1'
#
loop_
_entity.id
_entity.type
_entity.pdbx_description
1 polymer ?
#
loop_
_entity_poly.entity_id
_entity_poly.type
_entity_poly.pdbx_seq_one_letter_code
_entity_poly.pdbx_strand_id
1 'polypeptide(L)'
;MKFSNKIMRLAVASALSGVSAVSYAGGFGIGTKSGSGTGNAFSGGAAVADDASVVWSNPAGMTALPLGKHVTGALHIVRPSFKFQNGGSTGAFALPGTGEGGDGGDWAYIPNGFFAMDITPALRFGVAMNAPFGLTTNYDAGWRGQFIALKSAIKTVNIQPSIAYKVSDTFSLGAGVSVQKINAKLTNFAGGAGDASLKADDVGFGFNVGAVFTPSSATRIGLHYRSAIKYDLKGNVSFGSPAVNAANSVAAEASLKVPDSASLSFFHAVNSQWDVMGDVTWTGWDKLQRLTVLRASSSAVPFSGLNPLGGVAGTVFSTLDFQWDNTWRVGIGAN
;
A
#
# COMPACT_ATOMS: atom_id res chain seq x y z
N MET A 1 5.51 -14.07 44.29
CA MET A 1 5.36 -15.30 43.47
C MET A 1 6.19 -15.16 42.24
N LYS A 2 7.32 -15.89 42.10
CA LYS A 2 8.13 -15.85 40.83
C LYS A 2 7.47 -16.81 39.84
N PHE A 3 6.72 -16.27 38.90
CA PHE A 3 6.26 -17.09 37.75
C PHE A 3 7.47 -17.55 36.91
N SER A 4 7.56 -18.86 36.68
CA SER A 4 8.63 -19.45 35.87
C SER A 4 8.54 -18.89 34.45
N ASN A 5 9.67 -18.40 33.89
CA ASN A 5 9.80 -17.88 32.50
C ASN A 5 9.23 -18.86 31.44
N LYS A 6 9.15 -20.17 31.76
CA LYS A 6 8.53 -21.19 30.90
C LYS A 6 7.01 -21.07 30.84
N ILE A 7 6.35 -20.77 31.95
CA ILE A 7 4.88 -20.60 32.00
C ILE A 7 4.46 -19.33 31.26
N MET A 8 5.22 -18.26 31.40
CA MET A 8 4.95 -17.00 30.69
C MET A 8 5.16 -17.15 29.18
N ARG A 9 6.19 -17.86 28.72
CA ARG A 9 6.40 -18.20 27.29
C ARG A 9 5.28 -19.06 26.73
N LEU A 10 4.77 -20.03 27.51
CA LEU A 10 3.63 -20.86 27.11
C LEU A 10 2.34 -20.05 27.04
N ALA A 11 2.08 -19.15 28.00
CA ALA A 11 0.90 -18.30 28.03
C ALA A 11 0.87 -17.29 26.85
N VAL A 12 2.02 -16.70 26.49
CA VAL A 12 2.16 -15.83 25.33
C VAL A 12 2.00 -16.63 24.03
N ALA A 13 2.59 -17.81 23.92
CA ALA A 13 2.42 -18.67 22.75
C ALA A 13 0.96 -19.15 22.60
N SER A 14 0.27 -19.47 23.71
CA SER A 14 -1.15 -19.88 23.68
C SER A 14 -2.10 -18.74 23.38
N ALA A 15 -1.80 -17.50 23.81
CA ALA A 15 -2.57 -16.32 23.47
C ALA A 15 -2.44 -15.95 21.98
N LEU A 16 -1.25 -16.17 21.37
CA LEU A 16 -1.00 -15.94 19.95
C LEU A 16 -1.63 -17.02 19.04
N SER A 17 -1.81 -18.25 19.53
CA SER A 17 -2.41 -19.33 18.74
C SER A 17 -3.95 -19.36 18.78
N GLY A 18 -4.58 -18.59 19.66
CA GLY A 18 -6.05 -18.54 19.84
C GLY A 18 -6.77 -17.48 19.00
N VAL A 19 -6.07 -16.60 18.35
CA VAL A 19 -6.65 -15.56 17.48
C VAL A 19 -6.57 -16.02 16.02
N SER A 20 -7.52 -16.84 15.59
CA SER A 20 -7.86 -16.94 14.18
C SER A 20 -8.49 -15.59 13.78
N ALA A 21 -7.66 -14.59 13.54
CA ALA A 21 -8.09 -13.31 13.04
C ALA A 21 -8.70 -13.53 11.65
N VAL A 22 -9.96 -13.18 11.49
CA VAL A 22 -10.55 -12.97 10.17
C VAL A 22 -9.75 -11.80 9.56
N SER A 23 -8.76 -12.13 8.71
CA SER A 23 -7.93 -11.14 8.05
C SER A 23 -8.73 -10.56 6.89
N TYR A 24 -9.24 -9.37 7.03
CA TYR A 24 -9.72 -8.59 5.89
C TYR A 24 -8.50 -8.05 5.16
N ALA A 25 -8.32 -8.45 3.89
CA ALA A 25 -7.21 -8.00 3.07
C ALA A 25 -7.24 -6.49 2.87
N GLY A 26 -6.15 -5.80 3.18
CA GLY A 26 -5.99 -4.35 3.01
C GLY A 26 -5.72 -3.93 1.57
N GLY A 27 -6.53 -4.37 0.59
CA GLY A 27 -6.39 -4.01 -0.82
C GLY A 27 -4.95 -4.23 -1.34
N PHE A 28 -4.37 -3.21 -1.99
CA PHE A 28 -2.97 -3.23 -2.44
C PHE A 28 -2.01 -2.42 -1.56
N GLY A 29 -2.39 -2.17 -0.31
CA GLY A 29 -1.52 -1.53 0.68
C GLY A 29 -0.35 -2.43 1.08
N ILE A 30 0.87 -1.88 1.06
CA ILE A 30 2.07 -2.60 1.49
C ILE A 30 2.26 -2.41 2.98
N GLY A 31 2.16 -3.50 3.74
CA GLY A 31 2.32 -3.50 5.20
C GLY A 31 3.77 -3.39 5.67
N THR A 32 4.73 -3.86 4.87
CA THR A 32 6.16 -3.90 5.20
C THR A 32 6.79 -2.52 5.10
N LYS A 33 7.15 -1.90 6.22
CA LYS A 33 7.59 -0.52 6.30
C LYS A 33 9.03 -0.38 6.83
N SER A 34 9.43 -1.18 7.82
CA SER A 34 10.77 -1.15 8.42
C SER A 34 11.20 -2.54 8.85
N GLY A 35 12.52 -2.74 9.03
CA GLY A 35 13.07 -4.00 9.54
C GLY A 35 12.68 -4.23 11.01
N SER A 36 12.83 -3.20 11.85
CA SER A 36 12.46 -3.23 13.27
C SER A 36 10.98 -3.56 13.47
N GLY A 37 10.09 -2.86 12.75
CA GLY A 37 8.64 -3.10 12.84
C GLY A 37 8.22 -4.49 12.38
N THR A 38 8.95 -5.12 11.44
CA THR A 38 8.61 -6.46 10.94
C THR A 38 8.65 -7.51 12.07
N GLY A 39 9.62 -7.41 12.98
CA GLY A 39 9.74 -8.33 14.12
C GLY A 39 8.53 -8.32 15.04
N ASN A 40 7.83 -7.19 15.16
CA ASN A 40 6.65 -6.99 15.99
C ASN A 40 5.34 -6.91 15.20
N ALA A 41 5.33 -7.38 13.95
CA ALA A 41 4.20 -7.25 13.03
C ALA A 41 3.66 -5.80 12.96
N PHE A 42 4.53 -4.80 13.11
CA PHE A 42 4.22 -3.36 13.17
C PHE A 42 3.28 -2.95 14.30
N SER A 43 3.19 -3.73 15.37
CA SER A 43 2.41 -3.38 16.56
C SER A 43 2.99 -2.12 17.22
N GLY A 44 2.11 -1.24 17.70
CA GLY A 44 2.51 -0.01 18.37
C GLY A 44 3.16 1.04 17.46
N GLY A 45 3.04 0.94 16.14
CA GLY A 45 3.84 1.70 15.17
C GLY A 45 3.78 3.22 15.31
N ALA A 46 2.71 3.81 15.84
CA ALA A 46 2.62 5.26 16.06
C ALA A 46 3.21 5.71 17.43
N ALA A 47 3.56 4.79 18.34
CA ALA A 47 4.14 5.06 19.65
C ALA A 47 5.58 4.57 19.80
N VAL A 48 5.94 3.51 19.07
CA VAL A 48 7.30 2.95 19.02
C VAL A 48 8.22 3.91 18.27
N ALA A 49 9.40 4.19 18.81
CA ALA A 49 10.41 5.07 18.23
C ALA A 49 11.81 4.46 18.37
N ASP A 50 12.00 3.29 17.76
CA ASP A 50 13.25 2.52 17.87
C ASP A 50 14.31 3.02 16.88
N ASP A 51 13.88 3.53 15.73
CA ASP A 51 14.76 4.02 14.68
C ASP A 51 14.11 5.11 13.81
N ALA A 52 14.81 5.56 12.77
CA ALA A 52 14.35 6.64 11.89
C ALA A 52 13.07 6.29 11.09
N SER A 53 12.60 5.04 11.06
CA SER A 53 11.34 4.69 10.39
C SER A 53 10.11 5.32 11.04
N VAL A 54 10.24 5.81 12.26
CA VAL A 54 9.22 6.61 12.95
C VAL A 54 8.78 7.84 12.15
N VAL A 55 9.64 8.40 11.29
CA VAL A 55 9.28 9.49 10.36
C VAL A 55 8.05 9.14 9.54
N TRP A 56 7.94 7.87 9.12
CA TRP A 56 6.79 7.38 8.37
C TRP A 56 5.61 7.02 9.27
N SER A 57 5.84 6.28 10.34
CA SER A 57 4.78 5.72 11.18
C SER A 57 4.08 6.78 12.05
N ASN A 58 4.83 7.76 12.56
CA ASN A 58 4.34 8.93 13.29
C ASN A 58 5.47 9.97 13.41
N PRO A 59 5.43 11.07 12.64
CA PRO A 59 6.53 12.05 12.69
C PRO A 59 6.77 12.64 14.08
N ALA A 60 5.74 12.76 14.94
CA ALA A 60 5.91 13.24 16.32
C ALA A 60 6.88 12.37 17.15
N GLY A 61 6.95 11.07 16.82
CA GLY A 61 7.85 10.12 17.49
C GLY A 61 9.35 10.39 17.25
N MET A 62 9.71 11.22 16.25
CA MET A 62 11.12 11.63 16.08
C MET A 62 11.68 12.32 17.32
N THR A 63 10.84 12.96 18.12
CA THR A 63 11.28 13.62 19.37
C THR A 63 11.72 12.66 20.47
N ALA A 64 11.34 11.38 20.36
CA ALA A 64 11.74 10.33 21.28
C ALA A 64 13.07 9.65 20.86
N LEU A 65 13.57 9.89 19.65
CA LEU A 65 14.88 9.43 19.24
C LEU A 65 15.98 10.18 20.01
N PRO A 66 17.12 9.55 20.31
CA PRO A 66 18.29 10.24 20.85
C PRO A 66 18.68 11.46 19.99
N LEU A 67 19.42 12.40 20.57
CA LEU A 67 19.98 13.51 19.79
C LEU A 67 21.00 12.99 18.78
N GLY A 68 21.02 13.59 17.58
CA GLY A 68 21.95 13.23 16.53
C GLY A 68 21.27 12.99 15.19
N LYS A 69 21.96 12.26 14.32
CA LYS A 69 21.48 11.88 12.99
C LYS A 69 21.20 10.38 12.96
N HIS A 70 20.05 10.01 12.46
CA HIS A 70 19.59 8.63 12.38
C HIS A 70 19.31 8.27 10.93
N VAL A 71 19.84 7.13 10.48
CA VAL A 71 19.55 6.55 9.16
C VAL A 71 19.10 5.13 9.36
N THR A 72 18.00 4.76 8.72
CA THR A 72 17.49 3.39 8.71
C THR A 72 17.13 3.00 7.29
N GLY A 73 17.55 1.82 6.87
CA GLY A 73 17.21 1.23 5.59
C GLY A 73 16.65 -0.17 5.75
N ALA A 74 15.73 -0.56 4.90
CA ALA A 74 15.20 -1.92 4.83
C ALA A 74 14.92 -2.31 3.38
N LEU A 75 15.21 -3.57 3.04
CA LEU A 75 14.78 -4.19 1.80
C LEU A 75 13.89 -5.37 2.15
N HIS A 76 12.61 -5.27 1.81
CA HIS A 76 11.68 -6.39 1.96
C HIS A 76 11.59 -7.14 0.65
N ILE A 77 11.77 -8.46 0.72
CA ILE A 77 11.64 -9.37 -0.41
C ILE A 77 10.40 -10.21 -0.14
N VAL A 78 9.36 -10.02 -0.95
CA VAL A 78 8.08 -10.73 -0.79
C VAL A 78 7.73 -11.48 -2.07
N ARG A 79 7.08 -12.62 -1.92
CA ARG A 79 6.55 -13.40 -3.03
C ARG A 79 5.08 -13.74 -2.74
N PRO A 80 4.14 -12.91 -3.22
CA PRO A 80 2.72 -13.25 -3.18
C PRO A 80 2.44 -14.45 -4.10
N SER A 81 1.34 -15.16 -3.85
CA SER A 81 0.86 -16.25 -4.71
C SER A 81 -0.61 -16.01 -5.04
N PHE A 82 -0.93 -15.98 -6.34
CA PHE A 82 -2.28 -15.77 -6.86
C PHE A 82 -2.59 -16.86 -7.88
N LYS A 83 -3.26 -17.92 -7.44
CA LYS A 83 -3.60 -19.06 -8.29
C LYS A 83 -5.09 -19.02 -8.60
N PHE A 84 -5.42 -19.00 -9.88
CA PHE A 84 -6.78 -19.14 -10.35
C PHE A 84 -7.20 -20.62 -10.35
N GLN A 85 -8.44 -20.89 -9.95
CA GLN A 85 -9.08 -22.20 -10.07
C GLN A 85 -10.41 -22.02 -10.76
N ASN A 86 -10.63 -22.77 -11.84
CA ASN A 86 -11.90 -22.72 -12.56
C ASN A 86 -12.98 -23.52 -11.81
N GLY A 87 -13.96 -22.82 -11.24
CA GLY A 87 -15.11 -23.41 -10.56
C GLY A 87 -16.28 -23.79 -11.47
N GLY A 88 -16.08 -23.80 -12.81
CA GLY A 88 -17.14 -24.14 -13.77
C GLY A 88 -17.73 -22.92 -14.48
N SER A 89 -16.90 -22.11 -15.14
CA SER A 89 -17.36 -20.99 -15.97
C SER A 89 -18.22 -21.50 -17.14
N THR A 90 -19.41 -20.92 -17.33
CA THR A 90 -20.37 -21.30 -18.37
C THR A 90 -20.85 -20.09 -19.18
N GLY A 91 -21.46 -20.31 -20.35
CA GLY A 91 -22.03 -19.27 -21.19
C GLY A 91 -21.00 -18.37 -21.85
N ALA A 92 -21.32 -17.08 -22.00
CA ALA A 92 -20.45 -16.09 -22.60
C ALA A 92 -19.13 -15.85 -21.83
N PHE A 93 -19.05 -16.32 -20.59
CA PHE A 93 -17.86 -16.28 -19.72
C PHE A 93 -17.04 -17.58 -19.78
N ALA A 94 -17.46 -18.59 -20.52
CA ALA A 94 -16.63 -19.71 -20.91
C ALA A 94 -15.61 -19.25 -21.95
N LEU A 95 -14.68 -18.36 -21.53
CA LEU A 95 -13.70 -17.73 -22.40
C LEU A 95 -12.78 -18.79 -23.01
N PRO A 96 -12.43 -18.67 -24.29
CA PRO A 96 -11.54 -19.61 -24.98
C PRO A 96 -10.11 -19.46 -24.39
N GLY A 97 -9.83 -20.28 -23.44
CA GLY A 97 -8.52 -20.48 -22.81
C GLY A 97 -8.54 -21.84 -22.14
N THR A 98 -7.42 -22.52 -22.14
CA THR A 98 -7.35 -23.91 -21.65
C THR A 98 -6.62 -24.07 -20.33
N GLY A 99 -5.87 -23.06 -19.90
CA GLY A 99 -5.05 -23.12 -18.71
C GLY A 99 -5.61 -22.32 -17.53
N GLU A 100 -5.09 -22.56 -16.35
CA GLU A 100 -5.40 -21.80 -15.12
C GLU A 100 -4.44 -20.59 -14.91
N GLY A 101 -3.48 -20.35 -15.82
CA GLY A 101 -2.62 -19.17 -15.82
C GLY A 101 -1.41 -19.25 -14.90
N GLY A 102 -1.14 -20.40 -14.31
CA GLY A 102 -0.03 -20.58 -13.40
C GLY A 102 -0.20 -19.86 -12.06
N ASP A 103 0.89 -19.39 -11.48
CA ASP A 103 0.89 -18.53 -10.30
C ASP A 103 1.14 -17.09 -10.75
N GLY A 104 0.12 -16.25 -10.70
CA GLY A 104 0.22 -14.84 -11.07
C GLY A 104 1.06 -13.99 -10.12
N GLY A 105 1.51 -14.55 -8.99
CA GLY A 105 2.43 -13.89 -8.06
C GLY A 105 3.88 -13.97 -8.51
N ASP A 106 4.65 -12.92 -8.22
CA ASP A 106 6.08 -12.84 -8.56
C ASP A 106 6.87 -12.19 -7.41
N TRP A 107 8.19 -12.29 -7.47
CA TRP A 107 9.06 -11.64 -6.49
C TRP A 107 8.92 -10.12 -6.57
N ALA A 108 8.73 -9.50 -5.41
CA ALA A 108 8.70 -8.05 -5.27
C ALA A 108 9.78 -7.60 -4.28
N TYR A 109 10.55 -6.59 -4.70
CA TYR A 109 11.60 -5.96 -3.91
C TYR A 109 11.12 -4.57 -3.49
N ILE A 110 11.03 -4.34 -2.19
CA ILE A 110 10.44 -3.12 -1.62
C ILE A 110 11.50 -2.43 -0.75
N PRO A 111 12.28 -1.52 -1.32
CA PRO A 111 13.23 -0.73 -0.57
C PRO A 111 12.51 0.36 0.24
N ASN A 112 12.98 0.58 1.48
CA ASN A 112 12.57 1.66 2.34
C ASN A 112 13.81 2.34 2.92
N GLY A 113 13.78 3.66 3.00
CA GLY A 113 14.85 4.47 3.55
C GLY A 113 14.30 5.59 4.41
N PHE A 114 14.95 5.86 5.54
CA PHE A 114 14.52 6.85 6.51
C PHE A 114 15.73 7.62 7.04
N PHE A 115 15.53 8.91 7.20
CA PHE A 115 16.48 9.81 7.81
C PHE A 115 15.76 10.69 8.83
N ALA A 116 16.38 10.88 10.00
CA ALA A 116 15.92 11.83 11.01
C ALA A 116 17.12 12.55 11.63
N MET A 117 16.95 13.82 11.98
CA MET A 117 17.95 14.60 12.67
C MET A 117 17.31 15.65 13.59
N ASP A 118 18.04 16.05 14.62
CA ASP A 118 17.70 17.23 15.38
C ASP A 118 18.17 18.51 14.67
N ILE A 119 17.30 19.51 14.64
CA ILE A 119 17.65 20.90 14.30
C ILE A 119 17.97 21.65 15.60
N THR A 120 17.14 21.41 16.62
CA THR A 120 17.33 21.82 18.00
C THR A 120 16.92 20.67 18.93
N PRO A 121 17.20 20.72 20.25
CA PRO A 121 16.70 19.69 21.17
C PRO A 121 15.19 19.47 21.15
N ALA A 122 14.40 20.50 20.76
CA ALA A 122 12.94 20.42 20.65
C ALA A 122 12.42 20.21 19.23
N LEU A 123 13.20 20.55 18.18
CA LEU A 123 12.77 20.51 16.78
C LEU A 123 13.52 19.44 16.01
N ARG A 124 12.79 18.55 15.35
CA ARG A 124 13.30 17.46 14.52
C ARG A 124 12.90 17.63 13.07
N PHE A 125 13.76 17.18 12.17
CA PHE A 125 13.47 17.02 10.75
C PHE A 125 13.71 15.58 10.34
N GLY A 126 12.91 15.08 9.41
CA GLY A 126 13.13 13.75 8.85
C GLY A 126 12.61 13.64 7.43
N VAL A 127 13.07 12.59 6.74
CA VAL A 127 12.61 12.22 5.39
C VAL A 127 12.39 10.71 5.37
N ALA A 128 11.22 10.29 4.87
CA ALA A 128 10.93 8.90 4.56
C ALA A 128 10.85 8.70 3.05
N MET A 129 11.45 7.62 2.55
CA MET A 129 11.29 7.12 1.19
C MET A 129 10.80 5.68 1.26
N ASN A 130 9.64 5.39 0.68
CA ASN A 130 9.02 4.06 0.76
C ASN A 130 8.01 3.82 -0.38
N ALA A 131 7.48 2.60 -0.44
CA ALA A 131 6.43 2.19 -1.37
C ALA A 131 5.17 1.77 -0.58
N PRO A 132 4.24 2.71 -0.27
CA PRO A 132 3.09 2.39 0.57
C PRO A 132 2.01 1.56 -0.11
N PHE A 133 1.96 1.56 -1.45
CA PHE A 133 0.98 0.80 -2.22
C PHE A 133 1.66 0.08 -3.38
N GLY A 134 1.24 -1.16 -3.62
CA GLY A 134 1.72 -1.94 -4.75
C GLY A 134 1.12 -3.32 -4.83
N LEU A 135 0.84 -3.75 -6.05
CA LEU A 135 0.39 -5.10 -6.36
C LEU A 135 0.82 -5.41 -7.77
N THR A 136 1.32 -6.62 -7.99
CA THR A 136 1.58 -7.12 -9.33
C THR A 136 1.05 -8.53 -9.45
N THR A 137 0.22 -8.77 -10.46
CA THR A 137 -0.15 -10.10 -10.94
C THR A 137 0.28 -10.27 -12.38
N ASN A 138 0.75 -11.45 -12.76
CA ASN A 138 1.22 -11.76 -14.10
C ASN A 138 0.91 -13.24 -14.41
N TYR A 139 -0.16 -13.47 -15.16
CA TYR A 139 -0.61 -14.80 -15.55
C TYR A 139 -0.04 -15.22 -16.90
N ASP A 140 0.09 -16.51 -17.12
CA ASP A 140 0.56 -17.08 -18.37
C ASP A 140 -0.41 -16.76 -19.53
N ALA A 141 0.12 -16.56 -20.73
CA ALA A 141 -0.71 -16.39 -21.92
C ALA A 141 -1.55 -17.66 -22.18
N GLY A 142 -2.74 -17.48 -22.77
CA GLY A 142 -3.63 -18.58 -23.09
C GLY A 142 -4.51 -19.10 -21.93
N TRP A 143 -4.38 -18.53 -20.72
CA TRP A 143 -5.25 -18.90 -19.61
C TRP A 143 -6.71 -18.43 -19.81
N ARG A 144 -7.63 -19.02 -19.07
CA ARG A 144 -9.06 -18.74 -19.20
C ARG A 144 -9.44 -17.29 -18.99
N GLY A 145 -8.77 -16.59 -18.07
CA GLY A 145 -9.02 -15.19 -17.76
C GLY A 145 -8.21 -14.18 -18.60
N GLN A 146 -7.50 -14.59 -19.64
CA GLN A 146 -6.62 -13.71 -20.44
C GLN A 146 -7.32 -12.47 -21.03
N PHE A 147 -8.62 -12.57 -21.30
CA PHE A 147 -9.42 -11.44 -21.80
C PHE A 147 -9.78 -10.43 -20.71
N ILE A 148 -9.66 -10.82 -19.44
CA ILE A 148 -9.84 -9.95 -18.28
C ILE A 148 -8.52 -9.34 -17.87
N ALA A 149 -7.49 -10.17 -17.67
CA ALA A 149 -6.15 -9.73 -17.29
C ALA A 149 -5.07 -10.74 -17.70
N LEU A 150 -3.97 -10.24 -18.20
CA LEU A 150 -2.68 -10.95 -18.28
C LEU A 150 -1.76 -10.42 -17.19
N LYS A 151 -1.51 -9.12 -17.19
CA LYS A 151 -0.70 -8.45 -16.18
C LYS A 151 -1.45 -7.26 -15.61
N SER A 152 -1.48 -7.17 -14.28
CA SER A 152 -1.93 -5.99 -13.55
C SER A 152 -0.82 -5.58 -12.59
N ALA A 153 -0.30 -4.37 -12.75
CA ALA A 153 0.77 -3.86 -11.91
C ALA A 153 0.48 -2.42 -11.49
N ILE A 154 0.39 -2.20 -10.20
CA ILE A 154 0.35 -0.89 -9.56
C ILE A 154 1.57 -0.79 -8.67
N LYS A 155 2.34 0.30 -8.81
CA LYS A 155 3.53 0.56 -8.01
C LYS A 155 3.56 2.02 -7.60
N THR A 156 3.84 2.29 -6.33
CA THR A 156 4.03 3.64 -5.82
C THR A 156 5.44 3.84 -5.27
N VAL A 157 5.93 5.06 -5.35
CA VAL A 157 7.11 5.54 -4.65
C VAL A 157 6.74 6.84 -3.96
N ASN A 158 7.00 6.92 -2.67
CA ASN A 158 6.67 8.07 -1.84
C ASN A 158 7.93 8.68 -1.24
N ILE A 159 8.00 10.00 -1.23
CA ILE A 159 8.99 10.79 -0.49
C ILE A 159 8.20 11.70 0.45
N GLN A 160 8.56 11.67 1.75
CA GLN A 160 7.85 12.38 2.79
C GLN A 160 8.84 13.14 3.68
N PRO A 161 9.11 14.43 3.42
CA PRO A 161 9.69 15.31 4.42
C PRO A 161 8.70 15.54 5.56
N SER A 162 9.24 15.62 6.79
CA SER A 162 8.47 15.76 8.02
C SER A 162 9.21 16.59 9.05
N ILE A 163 8.46 17.26 9.91
CA ILE A 163 8.97 17.96 11.08
C ILE A 163 8.27 17.45 12.33
N ALA A 164 8.96 17.52 13.47
CA ALA A 164 8.37 17.25 14.78
C ALA A 164 8.84 18.27 15.79
N TYR A 165 7.97 18.63 16.70
CA TYR A 165 8.25 19.59 17.76
C TYR A 165 7.83 19.02 19.13
N LYS A 166 8.78 19.03 20.05
CA LYS A 166 8.57 18.69 21.47
C LYS A 166 7.96 19.90 22.17
N VAL A 167 6.64 19.88 22.34
CA VAL A 167 5.87 20.98 22.96
C VAL A 167 6.12 21.07 24.45
N SER A 168 6.27 19.92 25.09
CA SER A 168 6.64 19.77 26.51
C SER A 168 7.40 18.44 26.71
N ASP A 169 7.82 18.17 27.93
CA ASP A 169 8.49 16.87 28.24
C ASP A 169 7.57 15.66 28.07
N THR A 170 6.25 15.89 28.10
CA THR A 170 5.25 14.82 27.98
C THR A 170 4.50 14.83 26.65
N PHE A 171 4.67 15.86 25.79
CA PHE A 171 3.83 16.00 24.59
C PHE A 171 4.61 16.49 23.39
N SER A 172 4.47 15.80 22.27
CA SER A 172 5.08 16.13 20.99
C SER A 172 4.07 16.09 19.85
N LEU A 173 4.27 16.98 18.87
CA LEU A 173 3.51 17.01 17.62
C LEU A 173 4.44 16.83 16.44
N GLY A 174 3.90 16.33 15.33
CA GLY A 174 4.63 16.18 14.08
C GLY A 174 3.72 16.26 12.88
N ALA A 175 4.28 16.69 11.76
CA ALA A 175 3.57 16.76 10.49
C ALA A 175 4.54 16.48 9.33
N GLY A 176 4.01 15.98 8.23
CA GLY A 176 4.76 15.73 7.01
C GLY A 176 3.90 15.89 5.76
N VAL A 177 4.57 16.12 4.64
CA VAL A 177 3.96 16.17 3.31
C VAL A 177 4.45 14.98 2.50
N SER A 178 3.54 14.27 1.86
CA SER A 178 3.84 13.16 0.96
C SER A 178 3.80 13.62 -0.49
N VAL A 179 4.86 13.35 -1.23
CA VAL A 179 4.92 13.43 -2.70
C VAL A 179 5.02 12.00 -3.19
N GLN A 180 3.96 11.51 -3.84
CA GLN A 180 3.87 10.10 -4.20
C GLN A 180 3.60 9.92 -5.68
N LYS A 181 4.53 9.24 -6.37
CA LYS A 181 4.34 8.80 -7.75
C LYS A 181 3.65 7.44 -7.79
N ILE A 182 2.67 7.30 -8.67
CA ILE A 182 2.02 6.03 -9.01
C ILE A 182 2.30 5.68 -10.47
N ASN A 183 2.54 4.40 -10.73
CA ASN A 183 2.60 3.83 -12.07
C ASN A 183 1.64 2.65 -12.13
N ALA A 184 0.78 2.63 -13.15
CA ALA A 184 -0.16 1.56 -13.41
C ALA A 184 0.10 0.95 -14.79
N LYS A 185 0.11 -0.38 -14.88
CA LYS A 185 0.15 -1.13 -16.13
C LYS A 185 -0.86 -2.26 -16.07
N LEU A 186 -1.84 -2.24 -16.97
CA LEU A 186 -2.85 -3.28 -17.12
C LEU A 186 -2.75 -3.85 -18.52
N THR A 187 -2.74 -5.19 -18.65
CA THR A 187 -2.75 -5.87 -19.94
C THR A 187 -3.76 -7.00 -19.95
N ASN A 188 -4.42 -7.17 -21.08
CA ASN A 188 -5.30 -8.30 -21.33
C ASN A 188 -5.18 -8.69 -22.81
N PHE A 189 -5.60 -9.91 -23.14
CA PHE A 189 -5.69 -10.33 -24.53
C PHE A 189 -6.95 -9.76 -25.19
N ALA A 190 -6.81 -9.12 -26.33
CA ALA A 190 -7.89 -8.49 -27.08
C ALA A 190 -8.18 -9.20 -28.42
N GLY A 191 -8.04 -10.52 -28.45
CA GLY A 191 -8.32 -11.33 -29.65
C GLY A 191 -7.38 -11.00 -30.81
N GLY A 192 -7.91 -10.77 -32.01
CA GLY A 192 -7.14 -10.42 -33.20
C GLY A 192 -6.35 -9.11 -33.11
N ALA A 193 -6.62 -8.29 -32.08
CA ALA A 193 -5.83 -7.11 -31.78
C ALA A 193 -4.51 -7.41 -31.03
N GLY A 194 -4.31 -8.67 -30.61
CA GLY A 194 -3.20 -9.05 -29.73
C GLY A 194 -3.42 -8.56 -28.32
N ASP A 195 -2.35 -8.33 -27.56
CA ASP A 195 -2.45 -7.83 -26.20
C ASP A 195 -2.80 -6.34 -26.18
N ALA A 196 -3.87 -5.99 -25.49
CA ALA A 196 -4.15 -4.60 -25.11
C ALA A 196 -3.32 -4.22 -23.89
N SER A 197 -2.71 -3.05 -23.89
CA SER A 197 -1.86 -2.53 -22.81
C SER A 197 -2.23 -1.10 -22.48
N LEU A 198 -2.75 -0.89 -21.27
CA LEU A 198 -2.91 0.42 -20.67
C LEU A 198 -1.69 0.69 -19.78
N LYS A 199 -1.04 1.83 -20.01
CA LYS A 199 0.02 2.35 -19.13
C LYS A 199 -0.35 3.78 -18.76
N ALA A 200 -0.32 4.10 -17.47
CA ALA A 200 -0.64 5.42 -16.95
C ALA A 200 0.16 5.71 -15.69
N ASP A 201 0.48 6.96 -15.46
CA ASP A 201 1.15 7.41 -14.24
C ASP A 201 0.66 8.79 -13.81
N ASP A 202 0.96 9.14 -12.56
CA ASP A 202 0.69 10.45 -11.99
C ASP A 202 1.51 10.68 -10.73
N VAL A 203 1.54 11.94 -10.25
CA VAL A 203 2.13 12.35 -8.98
C VAL A 203 1.06 13.02 -8.13
N GLY A 204 0.72 12.38 -7.02
CA GLY A 204 -0.23 12.91 -6.05
C GLY A 204 0.44 13.45 -4.79
N PHE A 205 -0.30 14.27 -4.07
CA PHE A 205 0.14 14.90 -2.83
C PHE A 205 -0.78 14.54 -1.67
N GLY A 206 -0.17 14.38 -0.51
CA GLY A 206 -0.87 14.12 0.74
C GLY A 206 -0.14 14.74 1.91
N PHE A 207 -0.74 14.61 3.08
CA PHE A 207 -0.13 15.03 4.34
C PHE A 207 -0.33 13.96 5.41
N ASN A 208 0.45 14.09 6.47
CA ASN A 208 0.23 13.32 7.69
C ASN A 208 0.49 14.21 8.91
N VAL A 209 -0.20 13.89 9.98
CA VAL A 209 -0.04 14.55 11.28
C VAL A 209 0.01 13.49 12.35
N GLY A 210 0.75 13.79 13.41
CA GLY A 210 0.86 12.89 14.53
C GLY A 210 1.09 13.60 15.84
N ALA A 211 0.76 12.89 16.92
CA ALA A 211 1.01 13.31 18.29
C ALA A 211 1.59 12.13 19.07
N VAL A 212 2.44 12.43 20.04
CA VAL A 212 2.92 11.46 21.03
C VAL A 212 2.75 12.07 22.41
N PHE A 213 2.07 11.33 23.29
CA PHE A 213 1.95 11.62 24.70
C PHE A 213 2.80 10.63 25.51
N THR A 214 3.68 11.15 26.35
CA THR A 214 4.66 10.39 27.15
C THR A 214 4.39 10.65 28.64
N PRO A 215 3.40 9.97 29.25
CA PRO A 215 3.02 10.19 30.66
C PRO A 215 4.13 9.79 31.63
N SER A 216 5.03 8.92 31.21
CA SER A 216 6.24 8.54 31.97
C SER A 216 7.37 8.17 31.02
N SER A 217 8.59 8.07 31.48
CA SER A 217 9.74 7.61 30.67
C SER A 217 9.55 6.20 30.08
N ALA A 218 8.69 5.39 30.68
CA ALA A 218 8.40 4.03 30.24
C ALA A 218 7.21 3.92 29.29
N THR A 219 6.33 4.95 29.19
CA THR A 219 5.05 4.82 28.47
C THR A 219 4.90 5.88 27.40
N ARG A 220 4.51 5.47 26.20
CA ARG A 220 4.14 6.35 25.09
C ARG A 220 2.80 5.95 24.49
N ILE A 221 1.98 6.95 24.19
CA ILE A 221 0.73 6.81 23.44
C ILE A 221 0.86 7.66 22.19
N GLY A 222 0.70 7.04 21.03
CA GLY A 222 0.85 7.69 19.73
C GLY A 222 -0.46 7.75 18.98
N LEU A 223 -0.76 8.90 18.39
CA LEU A 223 -1.86 9.10 17.46
C LEU A 223 -1.29 9.57 16.13
N HIS A 224 -1.73 8.98 15.04
CA HIS A 224 -1.26 9.33 13.70
C HIS A 224 -2.41 9.28 12.70
N TYR A 225 -2.49 10.28 11.83
CA TYR A 225 -3.39 10.34 10.68
C TYR A 225 -2.60 10.63 9.42
N ARG A 226 -2.93 9.92 8.36
CA ARG A 226 -2.42 10.10 7.01
C ARG A 226 -3.59 10.34 6.06
N SER A 227 -3.52 11.41 5.27
CA SER A 227 -4.54 11.75 4.29
C SER A 227 -4.59 10.76 3.13
N ALA A 228 -5.75 10.63 2.52
CA ALA A 228 -5.87 10.04 1.20
C ALA A 228 -5.09 10.86 0.15
N ILE A 229 -4.63 10.19 -0.91
CA ILE A 229 -4.00 10.85 -2.06
C ILE A 229 -4.84 10.56 -3.30
N LYS A 230 -5.23 11.61 -4.01
CA LYS A 230 -5.91 11.52 -5.30
C LYS A 230 -4.87 11.56 -6.43
N TYR A 231 -5.09 10.73 -7.43
CA TYR A 231 -4.35 10.72 -8.69
C TYR A 231 -5.31 10.93 -9.85
N ASP A 232 -4.88 11.71 -10.81
CA ASP A 232 -5.52 11.88 -12.11
C ASP A 232 -4.59 11.29 -13.17
N LEU A 233 -4.59 9.95 -13.21
CA LEU A 233 -3.73 9.14 -14.06
C LEU A 233 -3.90 9.50 -15.52
N LYS A 234 -2.79 9.72 -16.23
CA LYS A 234 -2.75 9.95 -17.67
C LYS A 234 -1.84 8.94 -18.34
N GLY A 235 -2.28 8.44 -19.47
CA GLY A 235 -1.53 7.40 -20.16
C GLY A 235 -2.07 7.08 -21.54
N ASN A 236 -1.75 5.87 -21.99
CA ASN A 236 -2.11 5.41 -23.33
C ASN A 236 -2.56 3.95 -23.31
N VAL A 237 -3.53 3.65 -24.16
CA VAL A 237 -3.88 2.29 -24.56
C VAL A 237 -3.20 1.98 -25.88
N SER A 238 -2.54 0.83 -25.95
CA SER A 238 -1.87 0.31 -27.14
C SER A 238 -2.22 -1.16 -27.37
N PHE A 239 -2.06 -1.66 -28.59
CA PHE A 239 -2.40 -3.01 -29.00
C PHE A 239 -1.20 -3.73 -29.61
N GLY A 240 -1.13 -5.04 -29.46
CA GLY A 240 -0.04 -5.88 -29.95
C GLY A 240 0.00 -5.98 -31.48
N SER A 241 -1.15 -5.96 -32.14
CA SER A 241 -1.24 -5.92 -33.62
C SER A 241 -0.88 -4.52 -34.14
N PRO A 242 0.17 -4.34 -34.96
CA PRO A 242 0.58 -3.03 -35.49
C PRO A 242 -0.54 -2.28 -36.23
N ALA A 243 -1.32 -2.98 -37.04
CA ALA A 243 -2.40 -2.37 -37.82
C ALA A 243 -3.54 -1.89 -36.88
N VAL A 244 -3.92 -2.70 -35.89
CA VAL A 244 -4.93 -2.32 -34.90
C VAL A 244 -4.43 -1.18 -34.02
N ASN A 245 -3.17 -1.22 -33.61
CA ASN A 245 -2.56 -0.16 -32.80
C ASN A 245 -2.54 1.18 -33.52
N ALA A 246 -2.17 1.21 -34.81
CA ALA A 246 -2.18 2.42 -35.63
C ALA A 246 -3.57 3.06 -35.73
N ALA A 247 -4.64 2.24 -35.75
CA ALA A 247 -6.01 2.71 -35.89
C ALA A 247 -6.72 3.03 -34.57
N ASN A 248 -6.34 2.37 -33.45
CA ASN A 248 -7.11 2.36 -32.21
C ASN A 248 -6.33 2.76 -30.96
N SER A 249 -5.01 3.00 -31.07
CA SER A 249 -4.24 3.54 -29.94
C SER A 249 -4.81 4.90 -29.54
N VAL A 250 -5.11 5.07 -28.24
CA VAL A 250 -5.73 6.28 -27.71
C VAL A 250 -5.08 6.70 -26.42
N ALA A 251 -5.05 8.01 -26.17
CA ALA A 251 -4.77 8.53 -24.83
C ALA A 251 -5.89 8.09 -23.87
N ALA A 252 -5.53 7.80 -22.65
CA ALA A 252 -6.43 7.35 -21.61
C ALA A 252 -6.21 8.13 -20.32
N GLU A 253 -7.28 8.31 -19.57
CA GLU A 253 -7.25 8.94 -18.25
C GLU A 253 -8.12 8.17 -17.26
N ALA A 254 -7.73 8.23 -15.99
CA ALA A 254 -8.50 7.64 -14.89
C ALA A 254 -8.23 8.38 -13.59
N SER A 255 -9.24 8.53 -12.75
CA SER A 255 -9.07 9.08 -11.41
C SER A 255 -9.04 7.94 -10.39
N LEU A 256 -8.04 7.95 -9.52
CA LEU A 256 -7.83 6.96 -8.47
C LEU A 256 -7.55 7.67 -7.14
N LYS A 257 -8.15 7.20 -6.05
CA LYS A 257 -7.89 7.71 -4.70
C LYS A 257 -7.41 6.58 -3.80
N VAL A 258 -6.14 6.66 -3.34
CA VAL A 258 -5.66 5.73 -2.32
C VAL A 258 -6.15 6.16 -0.94
N PRO A 259 -6.38 5.22 -0.01
CA PRO A 259 -7.04 5.49 1.26
C PRO A 259 -6.22 6.37 2.20
N ASP A 260 -6.93 7.04 3.10
CA ASP A 260 -6.39 7.58 4.34
C ASP A 260 -6.31 6.51 5.42
N SER A 261 -5.61 6.82 6.49
CA SER A 261 -5.52 5.93 7.65
C SER A 261 -5.36 6.72 8.94
N ALA A 262 -5.88 6.14 10.03
CA ALA A 262 -5.71 6.66 11.39
C ALA A 262 -5.25 5.52 12.29
N SER A 263 -4.26 5.79 13.15
CA SER A 263 -3.70 4.81 14.08
C SER A 263 -3.65 5.37 15.48
N LEU A 264 -4.07 4.58 16.45
CA LEU A 264 -3.83 4.79 17.88
C LEU A 264 -2.92 3.67 18.38
N SER A 265 -1.81 4.02 18.99
CA SER A 265 -0.80 3.06 19.44
C SER A 265 -0.40 3.30 20.87
N PHE A 266 0.01 2.23 21.53
CA PHE A 266 0.51 2.20 22.89
C PHE A 266 1.85 1.46 22.92
N PHE A 267 2.80 1.98 23.72
CA PHE A 267 4.08 1.35 24.04
C PHE A 267 4.36 1.51 25.52
N HIS A 268 4.85 0.44 26.16
CA HIS A 268 5.27 0.47 27.56
C HIS A 268 6.48 -0.43 27.79
N ALA A 269 7.56 0.16 28.28
CA ALA A 269 8.73 -0.57 28.80
C ALA A 269 8.41 -1.10 30.19
N VAL A 270 8.15 -2.40 30.28
CA VAL A 270 7.84 -3.08 31.56
C VAL A 270 9.08 -3.14 32.47
N ASN A 271 10.23 -3.40 31.86
CA ASN A 271 11.54 -3.40 32.52
C ASN A 271 12.65 -3.33 31.44
N SER A 272 13.91 -3.49 31.82
CA SER A 272 15.04 -3.46 30.89
C SER A 272 15.13 -4.62 29.90
N GLN A 273 14.27 -5.60 29.98
CA GLN A 273 14.25 -6.81 29.14
C GLN A 273 12.95 -7.00 28.37
N TRP A 274 11.89 -6.28 28.74
CA TRP A 274 10.57 -6.49 28.18
C TRP A 274 9.85 -5.17 27.88
N ASP A 275 9.41 -5.04 26.65
CA ASP A 275 8.48 -4.02 26.20
C ASP A 275 7.18 -4.66 25.73
N VAL A 276 6.06 -3.99 25.97
CA VAL A 276 4.75 -4.37 25.41
C VAL A 276 4.20 -3.24 24.56
N MET A 277 3.56 -3.59 23.48
CA MET A 277 3.02 -2.62 22.53
C MET A 277 1.74 -3.10 21.88
N GLY A 278 0.94 -2.16 21.41
CA GLY A 278 -0.28 -2.47 20.67
C GLY A 278 -0.75 -1.29 19.85
N ASP A 279 -1.56 -1.57 18.84
CA ASP A 279 -2.20 -0.54 18.03
C ASP A 279 -3.54 -0.97 17.47
N VAL A 280 -4.34 0.04 17.16
CA VAL A 280 -5.53 -0.07 16.31
C VAL A 280 -5.35 0.90 15.17
N THR A 281 -5.45 0.39 13.95
CA THR A 281 -5.33 1.18 12.71
C THR A 281 -6.56 0.99 11.84
N TRP A 282 -7.21 2.09 11.51
CA TRP A 282 -8.27 2.17 10.52
C TRP A 282 -7.71 2.59 9.17
N THR A 283 -8.26 2.04 8.07
CA THR A 283 -7.92 2.42 6.69
C THR A 283 -9.19 2.55 5.85
N GLY A 284 -9.37 3.71 5.21
CA GLY A 284 -10.56 4.11 4.45
C GLY A 284 -10.58 3.60 3.01
N TRP A 285 -10.69 2.30 2.81
CA TRP A 285 -10.73 1.66 1.49
C TRP A 285 -12.04 1.91 0.72
N ASP A 286 -13.10 2.35 1.40
CA ASP A 286 -14.37 2.76 0.77
C ASP A 286 -14.22 3.89 -0.25
N LYS A 287 -13.10 4.61 -0.24
CA LYS A 287 -12.75 5.64 -1.23
C LYS A 287 -12.38 5.09 -2.60
N LEU A 288 -12.11 3.78 -2.70
CA LEU A 288 -11.76 3.10 -3.95
C LEU A 288 -12.79 2.03 -4.28
N GLN A 289 -13.97 2.48 -4.75
CA GLN A 289 -15.08 1.60 -5.14
C GLN A 289 -14.97 1.16 -6.59
N ARG A 290 -14.49 2.08 -7.45
CA ARG A 290 -14.47 1.87 -8.90
C ARG A 290 -13.31 2.65 -9.52
N LEU A 291 -12.64 2.03 -10.47
CA LEU A 291 -11.71 2.69 -11.37
C LEU A 291 -12.31 2.70 -12.78
N THR A 292 -12.68 3.86 -13.28
CA THR A 292 -13.16 4.05 -14.65
C THR A 292 -12.05 4.64 -15.48
N VAL A 293 -11.69 3.95 -16.56
CA VAL A 293 -10.73 4.41 -17.56
C VAL A 293 -11.51 5.04 -18.70
N LEU A 294 -11.24 6.29 -18.99
CA LEU A 294 -11.84 7.06 -20.10
C LEU A 294 -10.85 7.18 -21.25
N ARG A 295 -11.37 7.25 -22.47
CA ARG A 295 -10.58 7.69 -23.63
C ARG A 295 -10.36 9.19 -23.54
N ALA A 296 -9.12 9.63 -23.49
CA ALA A 296 -8.77 11.05 -23.52
C ALA A 296 -8.62 11.57 -24.96
N SER A 297 -8.53 10.67 -25.94
CA SER A 297 -8.57 10.97 -27.37
C SER A 297 -9.48 10.01 -28.14
N SER A 298 -9.96 10.42 -29.31
CA SER A 298 -10.72 9.53 -30.20
C SER A 298 -9.77 8.60 -30.98
N SER A 299 -10.22 7.38 -31.26
CA SER A 299 -9.52 6.48 -32.19
C SER A 299 -9.67 6.93 -33.63
N ALA A 300 -8.70 6.60 -34.47
CA ALA A 300 -8.77 6.91 -35.93
C ALA A 300 -9.96 6.21 -36.60
N VAL A 301 -10.32 5.01 -36.13
CA VAL A 301 -11.51 4.26 -36.55
C VAL A 301 -12.56 4.33 -35.44
N PRO A 302 -13.75 4.91 -35.72
CA PRO A 302 -14.82 5.01 -34.73
C PRO A 302 -15.28 3.64 -34.22
N PHE A 303 -15.89 3.64 -33.06
CA PHE A 303 -16.55 2.44 -32.50
C PHE A 303 -17.70 2.00 -33.44
N SER A 304 -17.70 0.70 -33.76
CA SER A 304 -18.77 0.05 -34.51
C SER A 304 -18.85 -1.42 -34.12
N GLY A 305 -19.87 -2.13 -34.59
CA GLY A 305 -19.95 -3.59 -34.41
C GLY A 305 -18.78 -4.34 -35.07
N LEU A 306 -18.11 -3.74 -36.06
CA LEU A 306 -16.93 -4.28 -36.72
C LEU A 306 -15.62 -3.82 -36.05
N ASN A 307 -15.63 -2.75 -35.26
CA ASN A 307 -14.50 -2.24 -34.52
C ASN A 307 -14.89 -1.88 -33.08
N PRO A 308 -15.04 -2.87 -32.17
CA PRO A 308 -15.40 -2.64 -30.79
C PRO A 308 -14.30 -1.94 -29.97
N LEU A 309 -13.07 -1.84 -30.50
CA LEU A 309 -11.94 -1.17 -29.87
C LEU A 309 -11.93 0.35 -30.13
N GLY A 310 -12.61 0.80 -31.18
CA GLY A 310 -12.75 2.21 -31.51
C GLY A 310 -13.53 2.99 -30.45
N GLY A 311 -13.51 4.32 -30.55
CA GLY A 311 -14.28 5.17 -29.64
C GLY A 311 -13.94 6.64 -29.73
N VAL A 312 -14.79 7.45 -29.09
CA VAL A 312 -14.70 8.91 -29.05
C VAL A 312 -14.11 9.33 -27.71
N ALA A 313 -13.37 10.42 -27.69
CA ALA A 313 -12.88 11.04 -26.45
C ALA A 313 -14.01 11.25 -25.43
N GLY A 314 -13.73 11.06 -24.17
CA GLY A 314 -14.70 11.14 -23.06
C GLY A 314 -15.55 9.87 -22.85
N THR A 315 -15.47 8.87 -23.71
CA THR A 315 -16.20 7.61 -23.53
C THR A 315 -15.42 6.63 -22.64
N VAL A 316 -16.14 5.74 -21.96
CA VAL A 316 -15.54 4.71 -21.11
C VAL A 316 -14.81 3.70 -21.98
N PHE A 317 -13.54 3.46 -21.67
CA PHE A 317 -12.75 2.37 -22.25
C PHE A 317 -12.88 1.08 -21.43
N SER A 318 -12.78 1.19 -20.11
CA SER A 318 -12.87 0.05 -19.19
C SER A 318 -13.31 0.51 -17.79
N THR A 319 -13.89 -0.40 -17.03
CA THR A 319 -14.26 -0.17 -15.63
C THR A 319 -13.84 -1.36 -14.79
N LEU A 320 -13.24 -1.10 -13.64
CA LEU A 320 -12.90 -2.08 -12.62
C LEU A 320 -13.68 -1.73 -11.35
N ASP A 321 -14.57 -2.61 -10.93
CA ASP A 321 -15.32 -2.48 -9.67
C ASP A 321 -14.61 -3.24 -8.56
N PHE A 322 -14.24 -2.55 -7.49
CA PHE A 322 -13.53 -3.13 -6.36
C PHE A 322 -14.47 -3.47 -5.20
N GLN A 323 -15.46 -2.61 -4.92
CA GLN A 323 -16.44 -2.77 -3.83
C GLN A 323 -15.77 -3.01 -2.47
N TRP A 324 -14.72 -2.24 -2.16
CA TRP A 324 -13.96 -2.42 -0.94
C TRP A 324 -14.57 -1.66 0.24
N ASP A 325 -14.55 -2.32 1.41
CA ASP A 325 -14.95 -1.74 2.68
C ASP A 325 -13.74 -1.26 3.48
N ASN A 326 -14.00 -0.35 4.42
CA ASN A 326 -13.00 0.11 5.38
C ASN A 326 -12.48 -1.04 6.22
N THR A 327 -11.18 -1.02 6.51
CA THR A 327 -10.55 -2.09 7.26
C THR A 327 -10.00 -1.61 8.59
N TRP A 328 -9.99 -2.51 9.57
CA TRP A 328 -9.38 -2.34 10.87
C TRP A 328 -8.28 -3.36 11.08
N ARG A 329 -7.13 -2.90 11.53
CA ARG A 329 -6.05 -3.76 11.98
C ARG A 329 -5.82 -3.54 13.47
N VAL A 330 -5.72 -4.64 14.21
CA VAL A 330 -5.32 -4.64 15.63
C VAL A 330 -4.00 -5.38 15.72
N GLY A 331 -3.02 -4.79 16.38
CA GLY A 331 -1.70 -5.35 16.59
C GLY A 331 -1.37 -5.42 18.07
N ILE A 332 -0.74 -6.50 18.50
CA ILE A 332 -0.17 -6.67 19.84
C ILE A 332 1.25 -7.24 19.65
N GLY A 333 2.21 -6.70 20.37
CA GLY A 333 3.60 -7.13 20.31
C GLY A 333 4.28 -7.06 21.67
N ALA A 334 5.36 -7.81 21.80
CA ALA A 334 6.26 -7.76 22.94
C ALA A 334 7.69 -8.02 22.47
N ASN A 335 8.64 -7.32 23.03
CA ASN A 335 10.09 -7.52 22.85
C ASN A 335 10.71 -7.98 24.13
#